data_3e4a7ea93b537ae5db8cdd6cbe1b3d0a
#
_entry.id   3e4a7ea93b537ae5db8cdd6cbe1b3d0a
#
_cell.length_a   1.000
_cell.length_b   1.000
_cell.length_c   1.000
_cell.angle_alpha   90.00
_cell.angle_beta   90.00
_cell.angle_gamma   90.00
#
_symmetry.space_group_name_H-M   'P 1'
#
loop_
_entity.id
_entity.type
_entity.pdbx_description
1 polymer ?
#
loop_
_entity_poly.entity_id
_entity_poly.type
_entity_poly.pdbx_seq_one_letter_code
_entity_poly.pdbx_strand_id
1 'polypeptide(L)'
;MKTAQQLVVFVVRPDLWKAHAESVLAANEENVRKTFPEAKWEKYAGLQQAYYRKIVPFLYSRCFGVWGLCRKVIASVTGCFRPIVRQVTESDMLAVQHKSCALAVQTFMLAMSEVGYDTCPLEGFDSARVKKVLGLPCAARVNMIVSCGVRDEARLLTERVRLPFEEQYHRM
;
A
#
# COMPACT_ATOMS: atom_id res chain seq x y z
N MET A 1 -24.73 -6.37 10.65
CA MET A 1 -24.64 -5.87 9.27
C MET A 1 -25.63 -6.65 8.40
N LYS A 2 -26.87 -6.18 8.28
CA LYS A 2 -27.90 -6.84 7.44
C LYS A 2 -28.11 -6.11 6.10
N THR A 3 -27.35 -5.05 5.83
CA THR A 3 -27.61 -4.14 4.69
C THR A 3 -26.50 -4.10 3.64
N ALA A 4 -25.25 -4.42 3.98
CA ALA A 4 -24.18 -4.52 2.99
C ALA A 4 -24.30 -5.82 2.19
N GLN A 5 -24.28 -5.73 0.86
CA GLN A 5 -24.35 -6.89 -0.01
C GLN A 5 -23.03 -7.66 -0.06
N GLN A 6 -21.91 -6.93 0.03
CA GLN A 6 -20.56 -7.49 -0.03
C GLN A 6 -19.61 -6.81 0.97
N LEU A 7 -18.63 -7.57 1.43
CA LEU A 7 -17.50 -7.07 2.20
C LEU A 7 -16.22 -7.40 1.43
N VAL A 8 -15.46 -6.38 1.09
CA VAL A 8 -14.17 -6.52 0.41
C VAL A 8 -13.06 -6.28 1.44
N VAL A 9 -12.20 -7.25 1.62
CA VAL A 9 -11.11 -7.18 2.60
C VAL A 9 -9.80 -6.91 1.89
N PHE A 10 -9.19 -5.79 2.18
CA PHE A 10 -7.89 -5.40 1.64
C PHE A 10 -6.77 -5.88 2.55
N VAL A 11 -5.85 -6.65 1.98
CA VAL A 11 -4.80 -7.34 2.73
C VAL A 11 -3.42 -7.00 2.20
N VAL A 12 -2.54 -6.58 3.09
CA VAL A 12 -1.12 -6.41 2.81
C VAL A 12 -0.40 -7.73 3.08
N ARG A 13 0.44 -8.18 2.15
CA ARG A 13 1.24 -9.41 2.22
C ARG A 13 2.74 -9.08 2.27
N PRO A 14 3.24 -8.69 3.46
CA PRO A 14 4.64 -8.32 3.62
C PRO A 14 5.62 -9.47 3.39
N ASP A 15 5.13 -10.69 3.44
CA ASP A 15 5.89 -11.92 3.19
C ASP A 15 6.18 -12.18 1.71
N LEU A 16 5.39 -11.60 0.81
CA LEU A 16 5.49 -11.82 -0.63
C LEU A 16 6.37 -10.76 -1.36
N TRP A 17 7.04 -9.87 -0.62
CA TRP A 17 7.77 -8.77 -1.24
C TRP A 17 8.84 -9.22 -2.25
N LYS A 18 9.52 -10.36 -2.01
CA LYS A 18 10.52 -10.89 -2.94
C LYS A 18 9.91 -11.31 -4.28
N ALA A 19 8.86 -12.13 -4.21
CA ALA A 19 8.16 -12.58 -5.40
C ALA A 19 7.57 -11.41 -6.19
N HIS A 20 6.98 -10.42 -5.49
CA HIS A 20 6.48 -9.20 -6.14
C HIS A 20 7.59 -8.37 -6.77
N ALA A 21 8.74 -8.21 -6.11
CA ALA A 21 9.89 -7.48 -6.66
C ALA A 21 10.39 -8.13 -7.95
N GLU A 22 10.49 -9.47 -8.01
CA GLU A 22 10.89 -10.19 -9.21
C GLU A 22 9.86 -10.05 -10.34
N SER A 23 8.56 -10.18 -10.02
CA SER A 23 7.50 -10.01 -11.02
C SER A 23 7.48 -8.60 -11.61
N VAL A 24 7.64 -7.58 -10.77
CA VAL A 24 7.66 -6.17 -11.21
C VAL A 24 8.94 -5.89 -12.00
N LEU A 25 10.07 -6.45 -11.61
CA LEU A 25 11.31 -6.32 -12.37
C LEU A 25 11.16 -6.90 -13.79
N ALA A 26 10.61 -8.11 -13.92
CA ALA A 26 10.37 -8.73 -15.22
C ALA A 26 9.45 -7.88 -16.11
N ALA A 27 8.34 -7.37 -15.54
CA ALA A 27 7.42 -6.48 -16.25
C ALA A 27 8.09 -5.17 -16.69
N ASN A 28 8.94 -4.58 -15.83
CA ASN A 28 9.68 -3.36 -16.15
C ASN A 28 10.75 -3.60 -17.23
N GLU A 29 11.45 -4.73 -17.22
CA GLU A 29 12.41 -5.09 -18.28
C GLU A 29 11.69 -5.23 -19.63
N GLU A 30 10.52 -5.86 -19.66
CA GLU A 30 9.70 -5.96 -20.87
C GLU A 30 9.24 -4.56 -21.34
N ASN A 31 8.80 -3.71 -20.41
CA ASN A 31 8.39 -2.34 -20.72
C ASN A 31 9.56 -1.49 -21.28
N VAL A 32 10.78 -1.66 -20.74
CA VAL A 32 11.98 -1.00 -21.27
C VAL A 32 12.21 -1.39 -22.73
N ARG A 33 12.04 -2.66 -23.08
CA ARG A 33 12.19 -3.14 -24.48
C ARG A 33 11.12 -2.55 -25.41
N LYS A 34 9.90 -2.35 -24.91
CA LYS A 34 8.80 -1.75 -25.69
C LYS A 34 8.95 -0.24 -25.87
N THR A 35 9.55 0.44 -24.90
CA THR A 35 9.55 1.92 -24.82
C THR A 35 10.82 2.54 -25.39
N PHE A 36 11.98 1.89 -25.24
CA PHE A 36 13.27 2.46 -25.58
C PHE A 36 13.93 1.74 -26.79
N PRO A 37 14.75 2.48 -27.58
CA PRO A 37 15.59 1.87 -28.59
C PRO A 37 16.59 0.87 -27.98
N GLU A 38 16.98 -0.15 -28.74
CA GLU A 38 17.86 -1.24 -28.31
C GLU A 38 19.17 -0.76 -27.65
N ALA A 39 19.78 0.28 -28.22
CA ALA A 39 21.01 0.89 -27.69
C ALA A 39 20.88 1.43 -26.23
N LYS A 40 19.66 1.58 -25.71
CA LYS A 40 19.39 2.07 -24.36
C LYS A 40 18.90 0.98 -23.40
N TRP A 41 18.61 -0.22 -23.87
CA TRP A 41 18.04 -1.29 -23.03
C TRP A 41 18.92 -1.66 -21.87
N GLU A 42 20.20 -1.90 -22.08
CA GLU A 42 21.14 -2.27 -21.03
C GLU A 42 21.17 -1.23 -19.90
N LYS A 43 21.24 0.05 -20.25
CA LYS A 43 21.26 1.15 -19.28
C LYS A 43 20.00 1.16 -18.43
N TYR A 44 18.80 1.16 -19.04
CA TYR A 44 17.55 1.28 -18.31
C TYR A 44 17.16 -0.02 -17.60
N ALA A 45 17.40 -1.18 -18.18
CA ALA A 45 17.22 -2.46 -17.49
C ALA A 45 18.18 -2.58 -16.29
N GLY A 46 19.44 -2.16 -16.45
CA GLY A 46 20.40 -2.14 -15.35
C GLY A 46 19.98 -1.26 -14.17
N LEU A 47 19.35 -0.12 -14.43
CA LEU A 47 18.77 0.72 -13.36
C LEU A 47 17.62 0.01 -12.62
N GLN A 48 16.73 -0.65 -13.35
CA GLN A 48 15.63 -1.43 -12.74
C GLN A 48 16.19 -2.60 -11.92
N GLN A 49 17.16 -3.34 -12.46
CA GLN A 49 17.81 -4.44 -11.74
C GLN A 49 18.51 -3.95 -10.47
N ALA A 50 19.23 -2.83 -10.53
CA ALA A 50 19.87 -2.26 -9.35
C ALA A 50 18.85 -1.88 -8.27
N TYR A 51 17.71 -1.32 -8.66
CA TYR A 51 16.63 -0.97 -7.74
C TYR A 51 16.00 -2.22 -7.10
N TYR A 52 15.50 -3.16 -7.90
CA TYR A 52 14.77 -4.32 -7.39
C TYR A 52 15.66 -5.40 -6.74
N ARG A 53 16.93 -5.53 -7.14
CA ARG A 53 17.85 -6.54 -6.59
C ARG A 53 18.75 -6.04 -5.45
N LYS A 54 18.91 -4.70 -5.28
CA LYS A 54 19.75 -4.12 -4.23
C LYS A 54 18.96 -3.25 -3.25
N ILE A 55 18.22 -2.25 -3.77
CA ILE A 55 17.54 -1.26 -2.92
C ILE A 55 16.31 -1.89 -2.25
N VAL A 56 15.45 -2.59 -3.01
CA VAL A 56 14.24 -3.22 -2.46
C VAL A 56 14.59 -4.25 -1.37
N PRO A 57 15.52 -5.21 -1.57
CA PRO A 57 15.94 -6.11 -0.51
C PRO A 57 16.51 -5.38 0.73
N PHE A 58 17.29 -4.35 0.53
CA PHE A 58 17.81 -3.55 1.63
C PHE A 58 16.69 -2.91 2.44
N LEU A 59 15.63 -2.39 1.80
CA LEU A 59 14.52 -1.72 2.48
C LEU A 59 13.53 -2.71 3.12
N TYR A 60 13.20 -3.81 2.45
CA TYR A 60 12.11 -4.71 2.87
C TYR A 60 12.58 -5.94 3.67
N SER A 61 13.88 -6.21 3.74
CA SER A 61 14.40 -7.27 4.63
C SER A 61 14.12 -6.94 6.08
N ARG A 62 13.77 -7.98 6.84
CA ARG A 62 13.41 -7.88 8.26
C ARG A 62 14.29 -8.79 9.10
N CYS A 63 14.67 -8.33 10.29
CA CYS A 63 15.38 -9.10 11.28
C CYS A 63 15.06 -8.54 12.67
N PHE A 64 13.89 -8.87 13.21
CA PHE A 64 13.45 -8.51 14.57
C PHE A 64 13.71 -7.02 14.94
N GLY A 65 13.59 -6.11 13.99
CA GLY A 65 13.83 -4.67 14.19
C GLY A 65 15.29 -4.23 14.08
N VAL A 66 16.26 -5.14 14.24
CA VAL A 66 17.71 -4.81 14.21
C VAL A 66 18.11 -4.20 12.87
N TRP A 67 17.64 -4.80 11.78
CA TRP A 67 17.94 -4.29 10.43
C TRP A 67 17.31 -2.92 10.16
N GLY A 68 16.12 -2.67 10.72
CA GLY A 68 15.48 -1.37 10.72
C GLY A 68 16.28 -0.30 11.45
N LEU A 69 16.86 -0.65 12.61
CA LEU A 69 17.72 0.24 13.36
C LEU A 69 19.01 0.57 12.61
N CYS A 70 19.68 -0.43 12.03
CA CYS A 70 20.86 -0.21 11.19
C CYS A 70 20.57 0.76 10.04
N ARG A 71 19.48 0.57 9.31
CA ARG A 71 19.04 1.50 8.27
C ARG A 71 18.81 2.91 8.81
N LYS A 72 18.21 3.04 9.99
CA LYS A 72 17.95 4.33 10.63
C LYS A 72 19.25 5.07 10.93
N VAL A 73 20.26 4.38 11.47
CA VAL A 73 21.59 4.93 11.73
C VAL A 73 22.24 5.40 10.43
N ILE A 74 22.28 4.54 9.40
CA ILE A 74 22.83 4.87 8.09
C ILE A 74 22.12 6.10 7.50
N ALA A 75 20.79 6.15 7.53
CA ALA A 75 20.04 7.28 7.04
C ALA A 75 20.28 8.57 7.83
N SER A 76 20.47 8.47 9.16
CA SER A 76 20.76 9.63 10.00
C SER A 76 22.14 10.22 9.69
N VAL A 77 23.17 9.38 9.61
CA VAL A 77 24.53 9.81 9.27
C VAL A 77 24.58 10.38 7.85
N THR A 78 24.03 9.67 6.87
CA THR A 78 24.00 10.16 5.49
C THR A 78 23.22 11.47 5.36
N GLY A 79 22.14 11.60 6.12
CA GLY A 79 21.29 12.79 6.14
C GLY A 79 21.92 14.05 6.73
N CYS A 80 23.12 13.93 7.36
CA CYS A 80 23.93 15.09 7.74
C CYS A 80 24.64 15.71 6.54
N PHE A 81 24.89 14.92 5.48
CA PHE A 81 25.71 15.35 4.34
C PHE A 81 24.88 15.55 3.06
N ARG A 82 23.74 14.86 2.94
CA ARG A 82 22.88 14.96 1.75
C ARG A 82 21.42 14.61 2.09
N PRO A 83 20.44 15.13 1.32
CA PRO A 83 19.04 14.73 1.46
C PRO A 83 18.88 13.21 1.27
N ILE A 84 18.17 12.55 2.20
CA ILE A 84 17.87 11.12 2.16
C ILE A 84 16.55 10.84 2.84
N VAL A 85 15.86 9.77 2.43
CA VAL A 85 14.66 9.27 3.11
C VAL A 85 15.05 8.78 4.51
N ARG A 86 14.39 9.32 5.54
CA ARG A 86 14.65 9.00 6.95
C ARG A 86 13.70 7.97 7.54
N GLN A 87 12.59 7.69 6.85
CA GLN A 87 11.59 6.68 7.21
C GLN A 87 12.00 5.32 6.63
N VAL A 88 12.91 4.62 7.32
CA VAL A 88 13.53 3.38 6.82
C VAL A 88 13.51 2.23 7.83
N THR A 89 12.82 2.40 8.96
CA THR A 89 12.63 1.32 9.94
C THR A 89 11.71 0.23 9.36
N GLU A 90 11.65 -0.92 10.02
CA GLU A 90 10.72 -1.99 9.60
C GLU A 90 9.25 -1.57 9.72
N SER A 91 8.93 -0.74 10.72
CA SER A 91 7.59 -0.16 10.89
C SER A 91 7.27 0.87 9.82
N ASP A 92 8.24 1.71 9.44
CA ASP A 92 8.06 2.67 8.35
C ASP A 92 7.77 1.96 7.03
N MET A 93 8.48 0.86 6.74
CA MET A 93 8.25 0.06 5.53
C MET A 93 6.88 -0.62 5.54
N LEU A 94 6.40 -1.05 6.71
CA LEU A 94 5.05 -1.57 6.83
C LEU A 94 4.01 -0.45 6.60
N ALA A 95 4.23 0.73 7.14
CA ALA A 95 3.37 1.89 6.90
C ALA A 95 3.30 2.27 5.40
N VAL A 96 4.41 2.19 4.66
CA VAL A 96 4.42 2.40 3.20
C VAL A 96 3.54 1.38 2.49
N GLN A 97 3.59 0.11 2.88
CA GLN A 97 2.74 -0.94 2.31
C GLN A 97 1.26 -0.68 2.60
N HIS A 98 0.93 -0.26 3.83
CA HIS A 98 -0.44 0.12 4.19
C HIS A 98 -0.93 1.34 3.41
N LYS A 99 -0.10 2.37 3.21
CA LYS A 99 -0.43 3.53 2.38
C LYS A 99 -0.72 3.13 0.93
N SER A 100 0.11 2.29 0.34
CA SER A 100 -0.11 1.79 -1.03
C SER A 100 -1.40 0.98 -1.13
N CYS A 101 -1.71 0.16 -0.12
CA CYS A 101 -2.97 -0.58 -0.06
C CYS A 101 -4.16 0.37 0.09
N ALA A 102 -4.06 1.41 0.92
CA ALA A 102 -5.12 2.41 1.10
C ALA A 102 -5.42 3.21 -0.19
N LEU A 103 -4.41 3.47 -1.02
CA LEU A 103 -4.63 4.06 -2.35
C LEU A 103 -5.46 3.14 -3.26
N ALA A 104 -5.20 1.82 -3.21
CA ALA A 104 -6.02 0.84 -3.94
C ALA A 104 -7.45 0.78 -3.39
N VAL A 105 -7.63 0.88 -2.06
CA VAL A 105 -8.95 0.98 -1.42
C VAL A 105 -9.69 2.22 -1.94
N GLN A 106 -9.05 3.37 -1.95
CA GLN A 106 -9.66 4.62 -2.44
C GLN A 106 -10.07 4.50 -3.91
N THR A 107 -9.19 3.93 -4.74
CA THR A 107 -9.51 3.67 -6.16
C THR A 107 -10.71 2.75 -6.32
N PHE A 108 -10.78 1.68 -5.51
CA PHE A 108 -11.94 0.78 -5.49
C PHE A 108 -13.23 1.52 -5.11
N MET A 109 -13.19 2.34 -4.05
CA MET A 109 -14.36 3.10 -3.61
C MET A 109 -14.85 4.09 -4.68
N LEU A 110 -13.94 4.74 -5.40
CA LEU A 110 -14.29 5.64 -6.51
C LEU A 110 -14.90 4.86 -7.67
N ALA A 111 -14.31 3.73 -8.06
CA ALA A 111 -14.83 2.89 -9.13
C ALA A 111 -16.23 2.32 -8.79
N MET A 112 -16.47 1.95 -7.54
CA MET A 112 -17.80 1.51 -7.10
C MET A 112 -18.83 2.65 -7.15
N SER A 113 -18.44 3.85 -6.77
CA SER A 113 -19.30 5.03 -6.88
C SER A 113 -19.68 5.34 -8.33
N GLU A 114 -18.75 5.18 -9.27
CA GLU A 114 -18.99 5.38 -10.71
C GLU A 114 -20.06 4.43 -11.26
N VAL A 115 -20.12 3.19 -10.77
CA VAL A 115 -21.12 2.21 -11.18
C VAL A 115 -22.37 2.19 -10.30
N GLY A 116 -22.56 3.21 -9.45
CA GLY A 116 -23.77 3.41 -8.67
C GLY A 116 -23.86 2.62 -7.36
N TYR A 117 -22.72 2.11 -6.84
CA TYR A 117 -22.65 1.49 -5.52
C TYR A 117 -22.15 2.45 -4.46
N ASP A 118 -22.67 2.32 -3.25
CA ASP A 118 -22.13 2.98 -2.07
C ASP A 118 -21.14 2.07 -1.35
N THR A 119 -20.13 2.70 -0.77
CA THR A 119 -19.08 2.02 -0.02
C THR A 119 -18.85 2.67 1.32
N CYS A 120 -18.49 1.87 2.33
CA CYS A 120 -18.12 2.37 3.64
C CYS A 120 -16.86 1.65 4.13
N PRO A 121 -15.73 2.36 4.36
CA PRO A 121 -14.52 1.79 4.90
C PRO A 121 -14.69 1.52 6.39
N LEU A 122 -14.17 0.39 6.85
CA LEU A 122 -14.25 -0.09 8.22
C LEU A 122 -12.82 -0.40 8.69
N GLU A 123 -12.39 0.22 9.80
CA GLU A 123 -11.10 -0.03 10.44
C GLU A 123 -11.26 -0.67 11.83
N GLY A 124 -12.43 -0.50 12.47
CA GLY A 124 -12.75 -1.04 13.79
C GLY A 124 -13.14 -2.52 13.78
N PHE A 125 -12.21 -3.42 13.44
CA PHE A 125 -12.43 -4.86 13.40
C PHE A 125 -11.34 -5.64 14.15
N ASP A 126 -11.67 -6.86 14.58
CA ASP A 126 -10.71 -7.81 15.13
C ASP A 126 -9.93 -8.49 14.00
N SER A 127 -8.72 -8.00 13.74
CA SER A 127 -7.87 -8.50 12.65
C SER A 127 -7.49 -9.98 12.82
N ALA A 128 -7.40 -10.49 14.05
CA ALA A 128 -7.06 -11.90 14.30
C ALA A 128 -8.22 -12.81 13.88
N ARG A 129 -9.46 -12.42 14.22
CA ARG A 129 -10.66 -13.16 13.79
C ARG A 129 -10.87 -13.10 12.29
N VAL A 130 -10.69 -11.93 11.67
CA VAL A 130 -10.78 -11.78 10.21
C VAL A 130 -9.77 -12.68 9.51
N LYS A 131 -8.52 -12.69 9.96
CA LYS A 131 -7.48 -13.57 9.41
C LYS A 131 -7.84 -15.04 9.53
N LYS A 132 -8.38 -15.45 10.67
CA LYS A 132 -8.82 -16.83 10.90
C LYS A 132 -9.94 -17.24 9.96
N VAL A 133 -10.97 -16.40 9.81
CA VAL A 133 -12.11 -16.65 8.92
C VAL A 133 -11.68 -16.77 7.46
N LEU A 134 -10.72 -15.94 7.03
CA LEU A 134 -10.22 -15.92 5.65
C LEU A 134 -9.06 -16.90 5.39
N GLY A 135 -8.61 -17.65 6.39
CA GLY A 135 -7.46 -18.56 6.24
C GLY A 135 -6.15 -17.85 5.91
N LEU A 136 -5.97 -16.60 6.34
CA LEU A 136 -4.80 -15.81 6.01
C LEU A 136 -3.59 -16.20 6.87
N PRO A 137 -2.37 -16.19 6.30
CA PRO A 137 -1.15 -16.50 7.06
C PRO A 137 -0.85 -15.45 8.14
N CYS A 138 -0.06 -15.82 9.14
CA CYS A 138 0.32 -14.92 10.24
C CYS A 138 0.98 -13.62 9.76
N ALA A 139 1.75 -13.67 8.68
CA ALA A 139 2.43 -12.53 8.11
C ALA A 139 1.49 -11.51 7.45
N ALA A 140 0.30 -11.94 7.00
CA ALA A 140 -0.68 -11.05 6.39
C ALA A 140 -1.16 -9.99 7.38
N ARG A 141 -1.43 -8.80 6.87
CA ARG A 141 -1.99 -7.66 7.63
C ARG A 141 -3.26 -7.19 6.93
N VAL A 142 -4.39 -7.24 7.65
CA VAL A 142 -5.62 -6.63 7.14
C VAL A 142 -5.44 -5.12 7.21
N ASN A 143 -5.58 -4.46 6.07
CA ASN A 143 -5.49 -3.00 5.99
C ASN A 143 -6.84 -2.38 6.33
N MET A 144 -7.87 -2.78 5.61
CA MET A 144 -9.20 -2.19 5.69
C MET A 144 -10.24 -3.20 5.18
N ILE A 145 -11.44 -3.12 5.69
CA ILE A 145 -12.62 -3.80 5.14
C ILE A 145 -13.52 -2.73 4.57
N VAL A 146 -14.00 -2.93 3.35
CA VAL A 146 -14.96 -2.02 2.73
C VAL A 146 -16.28 -2.76 2.53
N SER A 147 -17.33 -2.27 3.13
CA SER A 147 -18.68 -2.71 2.79
C SER A 147 -19.12 -2.05 1.49
N CYS A 148 -19.76 -2.80 0.62
CA CYS A 148 -20.23 -2.33 -0.67
C CYS A 148 -21.67 -2.80 -0.91
N GLY A 149 -22.50 -1.92 -1.46
CA GLY A 149 -23.89 -2.25 -1.79
C GLY A 149 -24.68 -1.05 -2.25
N VAL A 150 -25.95 -1.28 -2.56
CA VAL A 150 -26.89 -0.20 -2.87
C VAL A 150 -27.39 0.39 -1.55
N ARG A 151 -27.38 1.71 -1.46
CA ARG A 151 -27.81 2.45 -0.29
C ARG A 151 -29.32 2.23 -0.05
N ASP A 152 -29.67 2.01 1.20
CA ASP A 152 -31.06 2.04 1.69
C ASP A 152 -31.31 3.41 2.34
N GLU A 153 -31.92 4.32 1.60
CA GLU A 153 -32.19 5.69 2.06
C GLU A 153 -33.07 5.74 3.33
N ALA A 154 -33.96 4.75 3.49
CA ALA A 154 -34.84 4.68 4.68
C ALA A 154 -34.08 4.31 5.97
N ARG A 155 -32.84 3.87 5.86
CA ARG A 155 -32.00 3.42 7.00
C ARG A 155 -30.79 4.29 7.26
N LEU A 156 -30.70 5.47 6.66
CA LEU A 156 -29.68 6.43 6.98
C LEU A 156 -29.88 6.97 8.40
N LEU A 157 -28.82 6.91 9.21
CA LEU A 157 -28.85 7.44 10.58
C LEU A 157 -28.77 8.96 10.59
N THR A 158 -27.99 9.53 9.67
CA THR A 158 -27.77 10.98 9.55
C THR A 158 -27.45 11.34 8.10
N GLU A 159 -27.60 12.60 7.76
CA GLU A 159 -27.06 13.14 6.52
C GLU A 159 -25.54 13.11 6.50
N ARG A 160 -24.98 13.18 5.29
CA ARG A 160 -23.52 13.16 5.08
C ARG A 160 -22.93 14.51 5.53
N VAL A 161 -22.11 14.49 6.57
CA VAL A 161 -21.38 15.66 7.04
C VAL A 161 -20.00 15.75 6.34
N ARG A 162 -19.62 16.95 5.95
CA ARG A 162 -18.26 17.29 5.48
C ARG A 162 -17.84 18.60 6.14
N LEU A 163 -16.60 18.62 6.64
CA LEU A 163 -15.99 19.86 7.08
C LEU A 163 -15.73 20.79 5.88
N PRO A 164 -15.74 22.11 6.09
CA PRO A 164 -15.36 23.07 5.05
C PRO A 164 -13.97 22.77 4.49
N PHE A 165 -13.80 23.02 3.19
CA PHE A 165 -12.53 22.72 2.50
C PHE A 165 -11.35 23.49 3.12
N GLU A 166 -11.59 24.72 3.56
CA GLU A 166 -10.62 25.66 4.13
C GLU A 166 -10.04 25.15 5.47
N GLU A 167 -10.81 24.33 6.21
CA GLU A 167 -10.33 23.70 7.45
C GLU A 167 -9.39 22.51 7.19
N GLN A 168 -9.45 21.93 6.01
CA GLN A 168 -8.69 20.71 5.64
C GLN A 168 -7.52 21.00 4.72
N TYR A 169 -7.56 22.11 3.98
CA TYR A 169 -6.57 22.46 2.98
C TYR A 169 -5.97 23.84 3.25
N HIS A 170 -4.66 23.87 3.43
CA HIS A 170 -3.89 25.10 3.57
C HIS A 170 -2.94 25.23 2.39
N ARG A 171 -3.10 26.31 1.61
CA ARG A 171 -2.15 26.67 0.55
C ARG A 171 -0.99 27.43 1.18
N MET A 172 0.24 26.89 1.05
CA MET A 172 1.48 27.56 1.43
C MET A 172 2.02 28.39 0.27
#